data_79a8922559d22d5304a6065e92dcb7fc
#
_entry.id   79a8922559d22d5304a6065e92dcb7fc
#
_cell.length_a   1.000
_cell.length_b   1.000
_cell.length_c   1.000
_cell.angle_alpha   90.00
_cell.angle_beta   90.00
_cell.angle_gamma   90.00
#
_symmetry.space_group_name_H-M   'P 1'
#
loop_
_entity.id
_entity.type
_entity.pdbx_description
1 polymer ?
#
loop_
_entity_poly.entity_id
_entity_poly.type
_entity_poly.pdbx_seq_one_letter_code
_entity_poly.pdbx_strand_id
1 'polypeptide(L)'
;QRQMCIRDSPTIVVITDRNDLDDQLFGQFSRCASFLRQTAVQAESRRHLKELLVGREANGIIFTTMQKFMDGDEPLCDRSNVVVMVDEAHRGQYGLTEKIDAEGNISIGAARIVRKALPNASYIGFTGTPISTQDRSTREIFGDYIDVYDMTQAVEDNATRPVYYESR
;
A
#
# COMPACT_ATOMS: atom_id res chain seq x y z
N GLN A 1 18.00 -12.55 23.81
CA GLN A 1 16.69 -12.07 23.32
C GLN A 1 16.67 -10.55 23.51
N ARG A 2 16.90 -9.78 22.43
CA ARG A 2 16.63 -8.34 22.44
C ARG A 2 15.11 -8.19 22.54
N GLN A 3 14.61 -7.73 23.67
CA GLN A 3 13.28 -7.16 23.74
C GLN A 3 13.23 -5.99 22.75
N MET A 4 12.57 -6.18 21.62
CA MET A 4 12.23 -5.05 20.75
C MET A 4 11.36 -4.13 21.59
N CYS A 5 11.89 -2.97 21.91
CA CYS A 5 11.14 -1.93 22.60
C CYS A 5 9.92 -1.59 21.75
N ILE A 6 8.75 -1.48 22.37
CA ILE A 6 7.49 -1.09 21.70
C ILE A 6 7.66 0.24 20.94
N ARG A 7 8.62 1.07 21.31
CA ARG A 7 8.99 2.33 20.63
C ARG A 7 9.65 2.14 19.26
N ASP A 8 10.21 0.97 18.95
CA ASP A 8 10.93 0.71 17.71
C ASP A 8 10.06 0.06 16.63
N SER A 9 8.83 -0.36 16.99
CA SER A 9 7.91 -0.98 16.04
C SER A 9 7.32 0.06 15.10
N PRO A 10 7.38 -0.16 13.76
CA PRO A 10 6.84 0.79 12.80
C PRO A 10 5.32 0.89 12.89
N THR A 11 4.78 2.03 12.48
CA THR A 11 3.37 2.16 12.15
C THR A 11 3.17 1.66 10.72
N ILE A 12 2.26 0.73 10.51
CA ILE A 12 1.93 0.18 9.19
C ILE A 12 0.71 0.93 8.64
N VAL A 13 0.84 1.48 7.45
CA VAL A 13 -0.26 2.10 6.70
C VAL A 13 -0.56 1.23 5.50
N VAL A 14 -1.72 0.60 5.47
CA VAL A 14 -2.19 -0.23 4.36
C VAL A 14 -3.07 0.63 3.46
N ILE A 15 -2.66 0.78 2.20
CA ILE A 15 -3.40 1.55 1.19
C ILE A 15 -4.02 0.58 0.20
N THR A 16 -5.33 0.66 0.05
CA THR A 16 -6.11 -0.10 -0.92
C THR A 16 -6.67 0.81 -2.01
N ASP A 17 -6.91 0.26 -3.18
CA ASP A 17 -7.48 1.01 -4.32
C ASP A 17 -8.98 1.26 -4.15
N ARG A 18 -9.69 0.35 -3.48
CA ARG A 18 -11.15 0.34 -3.37
C ARG A 18 -11.61 0.20 -1.93
N ASN A 19 -12.69 0.89 -1.60
CA ASN A 19 -13.31 0.79 -0.27
C ASN A 19 -13.76 -0.65 0.05
N ASP A 20 -14.30 -1.39 -0.92
CA ASP A 20 -14.74 -2.78 -0.72
C ASP A 20 -13.58 -3.71 -0.34
N LEU A 21 -12.39 -3.51 -0.94
CA LEU A 21 -11.18 -4.26 -0.61
C LEU A 21 -10.61 -3.81 0.73
N ASP A 22 -10.70 -2.52 1.05
CA ASP A 22 -10.33 -1.98 2.36
C ASP A 22 -11.13 -2.68 3.47
N ASP A 23 -12.45 -2.79 3.32
CA ASP A 23 -13.33 -3.46 4.28
C ASP A 23 -13.03 -4.95 4.43
N GLN A 24 -12.73 -5.67 3.34
CA GLN A 24 -12.40 -7.09 3.37
C GLN A 24 -11.06 -7.34 4.07
N LEU A 25 -10.01 -6.62 3.69
CA LEU A 25 -8.69 -6.72 4.32
C LEU A 25 -8.74 -6.31 5.77
N PHE A 26 -9.38 -5.18 6.08
CA PHE A 26 -9.58 -4.72 7.45
C PHE A 26 -10.29 -5.79 8.30
N GLY A 27 -11.34 -6.43 7.75
CA GLY A 27 -12.06 -7.52 8.42
C GLY A 27 -11.17 -8.73 8.72
N GLN A 28 -10.27 -9.10 7.81
CA GLN A 28 -9.31 -10.19 8.04
C GLN A 28 -8.27 -9.83 9.11
N PHE A 29 -7.69 -8.64 9.04
CA PHE A 29 -6.74 -8.15 10.05
C PHE A 29 -7.39 -8.02 11.44
N SER A 30 -8.65 -7.60 11.49
CA SER A 30 -9.40 -7.53 12.75
C SER A 30 -9.60 -8.90 13.39
N ARG A 31 -9.79 -9.97 12.61
CA ARG A 31 -9.85 -11.36 13.11
C ARG A 31 -8.49 -11.83 13.66
N CYS A 32 -7.39 -11.29 13.13
CA CYS A 32 -6.04 -11.61 13.57
C CYS A 32 -5.53 -10.70 14.71
N ALA A 33 -6.36 -9.83 15.27
CA ALA A 33 -5.95 -8.84 16.27
C ALA A 33 -5.26 -9.45 17.49
N SER A 34 -5.69 -10.65 17.95
CA SER A 34 -5.06 -11.37 19.04
C SER A 34 -3.63 -11.82 18.71
N PHE A 35 -3.39 -12.26 17.47
CA PHE A 35 -2.07 -12.65 16.98
C PHE A 35 -1.17 -11.43 16.79
N LEU A 36 -1.71 -10.36 16.21
CA LEU A 36 -1.01 -9.11 15.97
C LEU A 36 -0.77 -8.30 17.26
N ARG A 37 -1.44 -8.65 18.35
CA ARG A 37 -1.42 -7.94 19.64
C ARG A 37 -1.76 -6.46 19.54
N GLN A 38 -2.50 -6.09 18.51
CA GLN A 38 -2.99 -4.74 18.26
C GLN A 38 -4.22 -4.76 17.37
N THR A 39 -5.07 -3.75 17.51
CA THR A 39 -6.26 -3.59 16.70
C THR A 39 -5.94 -2.69 15.52
N ALA A 40 -6.28 -3.14 14.31
CA ALA A 40 -6.24 -2.32 13.13
C ALA A 40 -7.31 -1.21 13.23
N VAL A 41 -7.02 -0.05 12.66
CA VAL A 41 -7.94 1.10 12.63
C VAL A 41 -8.10 1.55 11.19
N GLN A 42 -9.33 1.79 10.76
CA GLN A 42 -9.63 2.33 9.44
C GLN A 42 -9.73 3.86 9.51
N ALA A 43 -8.98 4.55 8.65
CA ALA A 43 -9.06 6.00 8.57
C ALA A 43 -10.30 6.40 7.76
N GLU A 44 -11.16 7.24 8.32
CA GLU A 44 -12.40 7.69 7.68
C GLU A 44 -12.18 8.89 6.74
N SER A 45 -11.18 9.71 7.04
CA SER A 45 -10.85 10.92 6.30
C SER A 45 -9.33 11.21 6.34
N ARG A 46 -8.85 12.14 5.50
CA ARG A 46 -7.47 12.64 5.57
C ARG A 46 -7.12 13.21 6.95
N ARG A 47 -8.05 13.96 7.54
CA ARG A 47 -7.87 14.53 8.88
C ARG A 47 -7.71 13.41 9.93
N HIS A 48 -8.57 12.42 9.91
CA HIS A 48 -8.50 11.27 10.80
C HIS A 48 -7.21 10.48 10.60
N LEU A 49 -6.77 10.29 9.34
CA LEU A 49 -5.47 9.67 9.03
C LEU A 49 -4.30 10.45 9.66
N LYS A 50 -4.31 11.79 9.56
CA LYS A 50 -3.32 12.66 10.19
C LYS A 50 -3.32 12.52 11.72
N GLU A 51 -4.48 12.53 12.34
CA GLU A 51 -4.66 12.36 13.78
C GLU A 51 -4.12 10.99 14.25
N LEU A 52 -4.40 9.91 13.50
CA LEU A 52 -3.90 8.56 13.79
C LEU A 52 -2.37 8.46 13.66
N LEU A 53 -1.77 9.16 12.71
CA LEU A 53 -0.32 9.16 12.50
C LEU A 53 0.42 10.02 13.53
N VAL A 54 -0.08 11.21 13.81
CA VAL A 54 0.55 12.16 14.75
C VAL A 54 0.32 11.73 16.21
N GLY A 55 -0.85 11.16 16.52
CA GLY A 55 -1.20 10.70 17.87
C GLY A 55 -0.44 9.46 18.35
N ARG A 56 0.46 8.90 17.52
CA ARG A 56 1.25 7.70 17.83
C ARG A 56 2.73 7.95 17.60
N GLU A 57 3.55 7.54 18.51
CA GLU A 57 5.01 7.57 18.33
C GLU A 57 5.53 6.32 17.63
N ALA A 58 4.84 5.19 17.80
CA ALA A 58 5.20 3.89 17.24
C ALA A 58 3.98 2.95 17.18
N ASN A 59 4.14 1.81 16.50
CA ASN A 59 3.11 0.78 16.41
C ASN A 59 1.84 1.22 15.66
N GLY A 60 0.94 0.28 15.47
CA GLY A 60 -0.38 0.50 14.86
C GLY A 60 -0.45 0.05 13.43
N ILE A 61 -1.65 -0.41 13.05
CA ILE A 61 -2.00 -0.76 11.68
C ILE A 61 -3.17 0.13 11.30
N ILE A 62 -2.98 0.95 10.27
CA ILE A 62 -3.95 1.91 9.78
C ILE A 62 -4.34 1.53 8.36
N PHE A 63 -5.61 1.27 8.13
CA PHE A 63 -6.17 1.05 6.81
C PHE A 63 -6.69 2.36 6.23
N THR A 64 -6.45 2.56 4.95
CA THR A 64 -6.88 3.79 4.25
C THR A 64 -6.97 3.54 2.74
N THR A 65 -7.69 4.39 2.05
CA THR A 65 -7.75 4.39 0.60
C THR A 65 -6.95 5.55 0.01
N MET A 66 -6.57 5.43 -1.26
CA MET A 66 -5.79 6.43 -1.99
C MET A 66 -6.47 7.80 -2.00
N GLN A 67 -7.79 7.85 -2.11
CA GLN A 67 -8.56 9.10 -2.15
C GLN A 67 -8.29 9.99 -0.93
N LYS A 68 -8.06 9.39 0.25
CA LYS A 68 -7.81 10.14 1.48
C LYS A 68 -6.46 10.87 1.50
N PHE A 69 -5.56 10.56 0.55
CA PHE A 69 -4.32 11.31 0.35
C PHE A 69 -4.49 12.50 -0.60
N MET A 70 -5.50 12.47 -1.48
CA MET A 70 -5.66 13.48 -2.53
C MET A 70 -6.21 14.81 -2.04
N ASP A 71 -6.81 14.85 -0.85
CA ASP A 71 -7.50 16.03 -0.30
C ASP A 71 -6.57 17.08 0.34
N GLY A 72 -5.32 17.22 -0.13
CA GLY A 72 -4.43 18.26 0.36
C GLY A 72 -2.96 18.00 0.07
N ASP A 73 -2.16 19.06 0.05
CA ASP A 73 -0.74 19.05 -0.31
C ASP A 73 0.23 18.99 0.88
N GLU A 74 -0.26 19.17 2.10
CA GLU A 74 0.59 19.16 3.28
C GLU A 74 1.01 17.74 3.69
N PRO A 75 2.25 17.56 4.20
CA PRO A 75 2.66 16.31 4.80
C PRO A 75 1.73 15.90 5.95
N LEU A 76 1.38 14.63 6.01
CA LEU A 76 0.61 14.06 7.11
C LEU A 76 1.50 13.80 8.33
N CYS A 77 2.73 13.34 8.05
CA CYS A 77 3.70 12.96 9.08
C CYS A 77 5.09 12.89 8.44
N ASP A 78 6.13 13.28 9.16
CA ASP A 78 7.53 13.24 8.76
C ASP A 78 8.33 12.09 9.43
N ARG A 79 7.65 11.18 10.11
CA ARG A 79 8.26 10.05 10.81
C ARG A 79 8.88 9.07 9.83
N SER A 80 10.05 8.53 10.17
CA SER A 80 10.75 7.48 9.41
C SER A 80 10.34 6.05 9.81
N ASN A 81 9.71 5.87 10.98
CA ASN A 81 9.22 4.57 11.44
C ASN A 81 7.77 4.29 10.96
N VAL A 82 7.49 4.62 9.72
CA VAL A 82 6.23 4.33 9.03
C VAL A 82 6.53 3.43 7.84
N VAL A 83 5.77 2.35 7.71
CA VAL A 83 5.81 1.45 6.55
C VAL A 83 4.49 1.54 5.82
N VAL A 84 4.55 1.92 4.56
CA VAL A 84 3.39 2.02 3.67
C VAL A 84 3.32 0.76 2.81
N MET A 85 2.25 0.01 2.94
CA MET A 85 1.93 -1.17 2.15
C MET A 85 0.85 -0.82 1.15
N VAL A 86 1.13 -0.96 -0.14
CA VAL A 86 0.21 -0.61 -1.22
C VAL A 86 -0.24 -1.87 -1.92
N ASP A 87 -1.55 -2.12 -1.90
CA ASP A 87 -2.16 -3.21 -2.64
C ASP A 87 -2.42 -2.79 -4.09
N GLU A 88 -2.38 -3.76 -5.02
CA GLU A 88 -2.57 -3.55 -6.47
C GLU A 88 -1.65 -2.46 -7.05
N ALA A 89 -0.37 -2.49 -6.64
CA ALA A 89 0.62 -1.45 -6.96
C ALA A 89 0.84 -1.21 -8.48
N HIS A 90 0.39 -2.13 -9.35
CA HIS A 90 0.48 -2.02 -10.81
C HIS A 90 -0.57 -1.09 -11.44
N ARG A 91 -1.65 -0.78 -10.73
CA ARG A 91 -2.71 0.06 -11.30
C ARG A 91 -2.17 1.46 -11.56
N GLY A 92 -2.30 1.93 -12.81
CA GLY A 92 -1.63 3.11 -13.36
C GLY A 92 -1.89 4.47 -12.66
N GLN A 93 -2.60 4.46 -11.54
CA GLN A 93 -2.79 5.60 -10.66
C GLN A 93 -1.56 5.89 -9.78
N TYR A 94 -0.61 4.94 -9.70
CA TYR A 94 0.58 5.03 -8.85
C TYR A 94 1.82 5.64 -9.53
N GLY A 95 1.65 6.30 -10.69
CA GLY A 95 2.77 6.96 -11.38
C GLY A 95 3.42 8.08 -10.56
N LEU A 96 4.73 8.29 -10.76
CA LEU A 96 5.46 9.46 -10.24
C LEU A 96 5.36 10.66 -11.18
N THR A 97 4.98 10.42 -12.44
CA THR A 97 4.95 11.42 -13.50
C THR A 97 3.67 12.24 -13.48
N GLU A 98 3.81 13.52 -13.68
CA GLU A 98 2.69 14.40 -14.00
C GLU A 98 2.23 14.08 -15.43
N LYS A 99 0.95 13.81 -15.60
CA LYS A 99 0.32 13.70 -16.92
C LYS A 99 -0.44 14.99 -17.17
N ILE A 100 -0.13 15.64 -18.28
CA ILE A 100 -0.90 16.80 -18.76
C ILE A 100 -1.92 16.23 -19.75
N ASP A 101 -3.20 16.44 -19.50
CA ASP A 101 -4.26 16.07 -20.44
C ASP A 101 -4.32 17.05 -21.64
N ALA A 102 -5.17 16.75 -22.62
CA ALA A 102 -5.32 17.59 -23.81
C ALA A 102 -5.88 18.99 -23.49
N GLU A 103 -6.49 19.15 -22.33
CA GLU A 103 -7.05 20.41 -21.81
C GLU A 103 -6.05 21.19 -20.96
N GLY A 104 -4.82 20.68 -20.76
CA GLY A 104 -3.75 21.32 -19.98
C GLY A 104 -3.83 21.11 -18.46
N ASN A 105 -4.70 20.23 -17.98
CA ASN A 105 -4.76 19.91 -16.55
C ASN A 105 -3.63 18.96 -16.15
N ILE A 106 -2.98 19.25 -15.03
CA ILE A 106 -1.88 18.45 -14.51
C ILE A 106 -2.45 17.39 -13.56
N SER A 107 -2.38 16.11 -13.97
CA SER A 107 -2.68 14.98 -13.11
C SER A 107 -1.39 14.49 -12.46
N ILE A 108 -1.29 14.65 -11.14
CA ILE A 108 -0.15 14.17 -10.35
C ILE A 108 -0.40 12.70 -10.02
N GLY A 109 0.58 11.84 -10.29
CA GLY A 109 0.48 10.41 -9.96
C GLY A 109 0.28 10.17 -8.46
N ALA A 110 -0.59 9.25 -8.11
CA ALA A 110 -0.97 8.95 -6.73
C ALA A 110 0.22 8.57 -5.83
N ALA A 111 1.22 7.88 -6.36
CA ALA A 111 2.45 7.57 -5.62
C ALA A 111 3.21 8.81 -5.19
N ARG A 112 3.25 9.85 -6.02
CA ARG A 112 3.89 11.12 -5.66
C ARG A 112 3.14 11.85 -4.56
N ILE A 113 1.80 11.77 -4.57
CA ILE A 113 0.96 12.36 -3.52
C ILE A 113 1.23 11.67 -2.18
N VAL A 114 1.26 10.33 -2.16
CA VAL A 114 1.55 9.57 -0.94
C VAL A 114 2.97 9.85 -0.44
N ARG A 115 3.97 9.91 -1.34
CA ARG A 115 5.35 10.25 -0.97
C ARG A 115 5.49 11.67 -0.43
N LYS A 116 4.73 12.65 -0.94
CA LYS A 116 4.66 13.99 -0.36
C LYS A 116 4.02 13.99 1.03
N ALA A 117 2.97 13.17 1.21
CA ALA A 117 2.28 13.07 2.48
C ALA A 117 3.10 12.35 3.58
N LEU A 118 3.95 11.39 3.19
CA LEU A 118 4.77 10.57 4.08
C LEU A 118 6.23 10.49 3.56
N PRO A 119 6.98 11.60 3.57
CA PRO A 119 8.25 11.71 2.83
C PRO A 119 9.36 10.77 3.33
N ASN A 120 9.32 10.39 4.60
CA ASN A 120 10.35 9.57 5.24
C ASN A 120 9.91 8.11 5.48
N ALA A 121 8.74 7.71 4.99
CA ALA A 121 8.23 6.35 5.13
C ALA A 121 8.95 5.37 4.21
N SER A 122 8.98 4.09 4.61
CA SER A 122 9.36 2.97 3.75
C SER A 122 8.14 2.48 2.97
N TYR A 123 8.35 2.05 1.72
CA TYR A 123 7.25 1.65 0.82
C TYR A 123 7.41 0.21 0.35
N ILE A 124 6.32 -0.55 0.40
CA ILE A 124 6.20 -1.90 -0.13
C ILE A 124 4.96 -1.97 -1.03
N GLY A 125 5.12 -2.45 -2.25
CA GLY A 125 4.02 -2.69 -3.20
C GLY A 125 3.73 -4.17 -3.35
N PHE A 126 2.44 -4.53 -3.39
CA PHE A 126 1.95 -5.86 -3.72
C PHE A 126 1.21 -5.80 -5.04
N THR A 127 1.40 -6.78 -5.91
CA THR A 127 0.69 -6.86 -7.20
C THR A 127 0.55 -8.29 -7.66
N GLY A 128 -0.65 -8.66 -8.09
CA GLY A 128 -0.92 -9.97 -8.71
C GLY A 128 -0.65 -10.01 -10.21
N THR A 129 -0.40 -8.88 -10.86
CA THR A 129 -0.16 -8.79 -12.31
C THR A 129 1.02 -7.89 -12.64
N PRO A 130 2.27 -8.38 -12.51
CA PRO A 130 3.43 -7.64 -12.98
C PRO A 130 3.38 -7.53 -14.50
N ILE A 131 3.11 -6.34 -15.04
CA ILE A 131 3.06 -6.11 -16.48
C ILE A 131 4.45 -5.68 -16.95
N SER A 132 5.11 -6.51 -17.73
CA SER A 132 6.50 -6.34 -18.17
C SER A 132 6.83 -5.02 -18.89
N THR A 133 5.85 -4.38 -19.52
CA THR A 133 6.01 -3.09 -20.23
C THR A 133 5.67 -1.86 -19.40
N GLN A 134 4.81 -1.99 -18.39
CA GLN A 134 4.49 -0.92 -17.41
C GLN A 134 5.29 -1.04 -16.11
N ASP A 135 6.07 -2.08 -15.98
CA ASP A 135 6.81 -2.48 -14.80
C ASP A 135 7.92 -1.47 -14.42
N ARG A 136 8.38 -0.69 -15.40
CA ARG A 136 9.38 0.36 -15.17
C ARG A 136 8.89 1.40 -14.15
N SER A 137 7.62 1.78 -14.22
CA SER A 137 7.06 2.75 -13.27
C SER A 137 6.90 2.17 -11.86
N THR A 138 6.56 0.88 -11.74
CA THR A 138 6.45 0.20 -10.44
C THR A 138 7.81 0.08 -9.76
N ARG A 139 8.86 -0.30 -10.51
CA ARG A 139 10.24 -0.35 -10.00
C ARG A 139 10.80 1.02 -9.62
N GLU A 140 10.46 2.07 -10.35
CA GLU A 140 10.84 3.44 -10.02
C GLU A 140 10.22 3.91 -8.68
N ILE A 141 9.05 3.38 -8.33
CA ILE A 141 8.31 3.75 -7.12
C ILE A 141 8.73 2.90 -5.92
N PHE A 142 8.76 1.57 -6.10
CA PHE A 142 8.92 0.62 -5.01
C PHE A 142 10.31 -0.04 -4.96
N GLY A 143 11.13 0.12 -6.00
CA GLY A 143 12.41 -0.58 -6.14
C GLY A 143 12.27 -1.94 -6.83
N ASP A 144 13.32 -2.75 -6.74
CA ASP A 144 13.34 -4.10 -7.31
C ASP A 144 12.43 -5.06 -6.55
N TYR A 145 12.06 -6.17 -7.23
CA TYR A 145 11.27 -7.23 -6.61
C TYR A 145 12.00 -7.83 -5.40
N ILE A 146 11.27 -7.92 -4.29
CA ILE A 146 11.75 -8.62 -3.10
C ILE A 146 11.48 -10.12 -3.25
N ASP A 147 10.29 -10.47 -3.80
CA ASP A 147 9.85 -11.83 -4.02
C ASP A 147 8.85 -11.90 -5.18
N VAL A 148 8.80 -13.03 -5.87
CA VAL A 148 7.85 -13.30 -6.98
C VAL A 148 7.26 -14.69 -6.77
N TYR A 149 5.97 -14.74 -6.49
CA TYR A 149 5.19 -15.97 -6.41
C TYR A 149 4.33 -16.10 -7.67
N ASP A 150 4.81 -16.84 -8.65
CA ASP A 150 4.15 -16.97 -9.95
C ASP A 150 3.15 -18.15 -10.00
N MET A 151 2.42 -18.25 -11.13
CA MET A 151 1.44 -19.32 -11.34
C MET A 151 2.08 -20.71 -11.33
N THR A 152 3.33 -20.85 -11.76
CA THR A 152 4.02 -22.13 -11.79
C THR A 152 4.25 -22.62 -10.36
N GLN A 153 4.79 -21.75 -9.53
CA GLN A 153 5.00 -22.03 -8.11
C GLN A 153 3.67 -22.28 -7.37
N ALA A 154 2.63 -21.51 -7.70
CA ALA A 154 1.31 -21.70 -7.11
C ALA A 154 0.69 -23.07 -7.45
N VAL A 155 0.98 -23.62 -8.65
CA VAL A 155 0.56 -24.96 -9.03
C VAL A 155 1.38 -26.03 -8.32
N GLU A 156 2.70 -25.85 -8.21
CA GLU A 156 3.60 -26.76 -7.49
C GLU A 156 3.22 -26.87 -6.01
N ASP A 157 2.87 -25.74 -5.39
CA ASP A 157 2.43 -25.67 -4.00
C ASP A 157 0.97 -26.13 -3.78
N ASN A 158 0.28 -26.56 -4.83
CA ASN A 158 -1.15 -26.91 -4.80
C ASN A 158 -2.09 -25.77 -4.35
N ALA A 159 -1.64 -24.52 -4.41
CA ALA A 159 -2.45 -23.35 -4.11
C ALA A 159 -3.47 -23.05 -5.21
N THR A 160 -3.17 -23.47 -6.46
CA THR A 160 -4.08 -23.38 -7.60
C THR A 160 -3.97 -24.62 -8.49
N ARG A 161 -4.85 -24.73 -9.50
CA ARG A 161 -4.83 -25.80 -10.49
C ARG A 161 -4.34 -25.29 -11.84
N PRO A 162 -3.63 -26.11 -12.63
CA PRO A 162 -3.24 -25.71 -13.98
C PRO A 162 -4.49 -25.47 -14.85
N VAL A 163 -4.43 -24.39 -15.64
CA VAL A 163 -5.50 -24.05 -16.60
C VAL A 163 -5.03 -24.47 -17.98
N TYR A 164 -5.81 -25.34 -18.63
CA TYR A 164 -5.56 -25.79 -20.01
C TYR A 164 -6.52 -25.05 -20.95
N TYR A 165 -5.98 -24.45 -22.01
CA TYR A 165 -6.78 -23.87 -23.08
C TYR A 165 -6.90 -24.85 -24.21
N GLU A 166 -8.12 -25.26 -24.58
CA GLU A 166 -8.41 -25.91 -25.86
C GLU A 166 -8.85 -24.84 -26.87
N SER A 167 -8.03 -24.61 -27.89
CA SER A 167 -8.46 -23.82 -29.05
C SER A 167 -9.36 -24.70 -29.92
N ARG A 168 -10.61 -24.35 -30.09
CA ARG A 168 -11.51 -24.90 -31.08
C ARG A 168 -11.34 -24.20 -32.41
#